data_aa5918fed6dd2cdf90b0f3afb15b83e5
#
_entry.id   aa5918fed6dd2cdf90b0f3afb15b83e5
#
_cell.length_a   1.000
_cell.length_b   1.000
_cell.length_c   1.000
_cell.angle_alpha   90.00
_cell.angle_beta   90.00
_cell.angle_gamma   90.00
#
_symmetry.space_group_name_H-M   'P 1'
#
loop_
_entity.id
_entity.type
_entity.pdbx_description
1 polymer ?
#
loop_
_entity_poly.entity_id
_entity_poly.type
_entity_poly.pdbx_seq_one_letter_code
_entity_poly.pdbx_strand_id
1 'polypeptide(L)'
;DIKQEILLVTEEGREEEAVVRLARVGYDFTIGYLKGGFDAWKNAKKELDHIEQVTPNELASIIETDPHAHILDVRKQSEYSSEHLLDVKNTPLDFINDSMAQIDKSRKHYVHCAGGYRSMIFISILKARGFDNLVDIKGGFNAIKETGKFTLSEYVSPTTML
;
A
#
# COMPACT_ATOMS: atom_id res chain seq x y z
N ASP A 1 -7.78 1.95 -18.20
CA ASP A 1 -8.74 2.32 -19.24
C ASP A 1 -10.15 2.35 -18.64
N ILE A 2 -10.86 3.47 -18.74
CA ILE A 2 -12.24 3.63 -18.23
C ILE A 2 -13.27 2.75 -18.96
N LYS A 3 -12.90 2.22 -20.13
CA LYS A 3 -13.75 1.31 -20.93
C LYS A 3 -13.48 -0.15 -20.66
N GLN A 4 -12.59 -0.46 -19.74
CA GLN A 4 -12.29 -1.86 -19.40
C GLN A 4 -13.48 -2.47 -18.65
N GLU A 5 -13.83 -3.70 -19.01
CA GLU A 5 -14.80 -4.51 -18.27
C GLU A 5 -14.27 -4.83 -16.87
N ILE A 6 -15.13 -4.71 -15.86
CA ILE A 6 -14.77 -4.87 -14.45
C ILE A 6 -15.62 -5.99 -13.84
N LEU A 7 -14.94 -6.95 -13.22
CA LEU A 7 -15.56 -7.92 -12.31
C LEU A 7 -15.26 -7.52 -10.87
N LEU A 8 -16.28 -7.52 -10.03
CA LEU A 8 -16.14 -7.12 -8.63
C LEU A 8 -15.97 -8.32 -7.71
N VAL A 9 -15.10 -8.15 -6.71
CA VAL A 9 -15.04 -9.00 -5.53
C VAL A 9 -15.19 -8.08 -4.32
N THR A 10 -16.37 -8.10 -3.71
CA THR A 10 -16.74 -7.23 -2.59
C THR A 10 -17.13 -8.05 -1.38
N GLU A 11 -17.29 -7.40 -0.25
CA GLU A 11 -18.07 -7.95 0.85
C GLU A 11 -19.53 -8.11 0.42
N GLU A 12 -20.21 -9.13 0.94
CA GLU A 12 -21.60 -9.42 0.60
C GLU A 12 -22.50 -8.22 0.93
N GLY A 13 -23.36 -7.83 -0.02
CA GLY A 13 -24.27 -6.71 0.10
C GLY A 13 -23.66 -5.33 -0.21
N ARG A 14 -22.37 -5.27 -0.62
CA ARG A 14 -21.73 -4.01 -1.01
C ARG A 14 -21.50 -3.84 -2.51
N GLU A 15 -22.06 -4.74 -3.30
CA GLU A 15 -21.86 -4.78 -4.75
C GLU A 15 -22.40 -3.50 -5.42
N GLU A 16 -23.63 -3.12 -5.06
CA GLU A 16 -24.27 -1.92 -5.61
C GLU A 16 -23.52 -0.64 -5.23
N GLU A 17 -23.05 -0.53 -3.97
CA GLU A 17 -22.22 0.59 -3.54
C GLU A 17 -20.94 0.69 -4.37
N ALA A 18 -20.28 -0.44 -4.63
CA ALA A 18 -19.05 -0.48 -5.42
C ALA A 18 -19.30 -0.01 -6.86
N VAL A 19 -20.36 -0.49 -7.50
CA VAL A 19 -20.77 -0.05 -8.85
C VAL A 19 -21.02 1.45 -8.89
N VAL A 20 -21.80 1.99 -7.95
CA VAL A 20 -22.11 3.42 -7.89
C VAL A 20 -20.86 4.26 -7.69
N ARG A 21 -19.93 3.82 -6.85
CA ARG A 21 -18.67 4.54 -6.61
C ARG A 21 -17.77 4.55 -7.84
N LEU A 22 -17.69 3.44 -8.57
CA LEU A 22 -16.96 3.33 -9.82
C LEU A 22 -17.56 4.24 -10.90
N ALA A 23 -18.88 4.20 -11.07
CA ALA A 23 -19.60 5.04 -12.04
C ALA A 23 -19.37 6.55 -11.79
N ARG A 24 -19.31 6.99 -10.53
CA ARG A 24 -19.02 8.40 -10.18
C ARG A 24 -17.68 8.91 -10.69
N VAL A 25 -16.74 8.03 -10.99
CA VAL A 25 -15.42 8.36 -11.52
C VAL A 25 -15.22 7.87 -12.96
N GLY A 26 -16.32 7.50 -13.65
CA GLY A 26 -16.37 7.18 -15.07
C GLY A 26 -16.09 5.70 -15.41
N TYR A 27 -16.11 4.80 -14.43
CA TYR A 27 -15.98 3.35 -14.67
C TYR A 27 -17.36 2.69 -14.72
N ASP A 28 -18.00 2.71 -15.89
CA ASP A 28 -19.39 2.27 -16.08
C ASP A 28 -19.51 0.82 -16.58
N PHE A 29 -18.39 0.14 -16.81
CA PHE A 29 -18.37 -1.19 -17.43
C PHE A 29 -18.24 -2.32 -16.40
N THR A 30 -18.96 -2.25 -15.28
CA THR A 30 -19.08 -3.38 -14.36
C THR A 30 -20.00 -4.44 -14.95
N ILE A 31 -19.43 -5.59 -15.33
CA ILE A 31 -20.14 -6.68 -16.01
C ILE A 31 -20.61 -7.79 -15.06
N GLY A 32 -20.20 -7.76 -13.79
CA GLY A 32 -20.60 -8.73 -12.80
C GLY A 32 -19.81 -8.67 -11.51
N TYR A 33 -20.15 -9.57 -10.59
CA TYR A 33 -19.44 -9.72 -9.32
C TYR A 33 -19.36 -11.20 -8.89
N LEU A 34 -18.39 -11.51 -8.04
CA LEU A 34 -18.28 -12.84 -7.43
C LEU A 34 -19.24 -12.95 -6.26
N LYS A 35 -20.32 -13.74 -6.44
CA LYS A 35 -21.29 -13.99 -5.37
C LYS A 35 -20.61 -14.66 -4.17
N GLY A 36 -20.82 -14.12 -2.97
CA GLY A 36 -20.16 -14.56 -1.74
C GLY A 36 -18.71 -14.06 -1.61
N GLY A 37 -18.29 -13.14 -2.49
CA GLY A 37 -17.04 -12.39 -2.37
C GLY A 37 -15.79 -13.26 -2.28
N PHE A 38 -14.80 -12.78 -1.55
CA PHE A 38 -13.51 -13.47 -1.39
C PHE A 38 -13.62 -14.81 -0.66
N ASP A 39 -14.60 -14.96 0.23
CA ASP A 39 -14.82 -16.23 0.94
C ASP A 39 -15.31 -17.33 0.01
N ALA A 40 -16.14 -17.01 -1.00
CA ALA A 40 -16.51 -17.97 -2.04
C ALA A 40 -15.29 -18.46 -2.83
N TRP A 41 -14.32 -17.57 -3.13
CA TRP A 41 -13.07 -17.92 -3.78
C TRP A 41 -12.23 -18.88 -2.93
N LYS A 42 -12.08 -18.59 -1.63
CA LYS A 42 -11.37 -19.46 -0.67
C LYS A 42 -12.03 -20.84 -0.55
N ASN A 43 -13.37 -20.86 -0.38
CA ASN A 43 -14.12 -22.09 -0.22
C ASN A 43 -14.05 -22.98 -1.48
N ALA A 44 -13.92 -22.37 -2.65
CA ALA A 44 -13.68 -23.06 -3.91
C ALA A 44 -12.23 -23.57 -4.06
N LYS A 45 -11.39 -23.42 -3.03
CA LYS A 45 -9.97 -23.81 -3.02
C LYS A 45 -9.18 -23.29 -4.21
N LYS A 46 -9.50 -22.08 -4.65
CA LYS A 46 -8.76 -21.38 -5.68
C LYS A 46 -7.42 -20.88 -5.12
N GLU A 47 -6.46 -20.67 -6.01
CA GLU A 47 -5.15 -20.13 -5.65
C GLU A 47 -5.28 -18.80 -4.93
N LEU A 48 -4.53 -18.67 -3.84
CA LEU A 48 -4.46 -17.49 -3.00
C LEU A 48 -3.02 -17.06 -2.86
N ASP A 49 -2.82 -15.77 -2.87
CA ASP A 49 -1.56 -15.16 -2.51
C ASP A 49 -1.74 -14.26 -1.29
N HIS A 50 -0.65 -13.91 -0.64
CA HIS A 50 -0.65 -13.04 0.53
C HIS A 50 0.49 -12.03 0.47
N ILE A 51 0.31 -10.91 1.15
CA ILE A 51 1.35 -9.91 1.36
C ILE A 51 1.91 -10.11 2.77
N GLU A 52 3.23 -10.28 2.86
CA GLU A 52 3.93 -10.33 4.14
C GLU A 52 3.76 -8.99 4.87
N GLN A 53 3.47 -9.04 6.16
CA GLN A 53 3.30 -7.86 6.99
C GLN A 53 4.18 -7.92 8.23
N VAL A 54 4.66 -6.76 8.67
CA VAL A 54 5.31 -6.56 9.96
C VAL A 54 4.63 -5.44 10.73
N THR A 55 4.62 -5.54 12.03
CA THR A 55 4.22 -4.44 12.91
C THR A 55 5.34 -3.40 13.01
N PRO A 56 5.04 -2.14 13.40
CA PRO A 56 6.08 -1.16 13.67
C PRO A 56 7.09 -1.59 14.74
N ASN A 57 6.66 -2.38 15.73
CA ASN A 57 7.58 -2.91 16.74
C ASN A 57 8.55 -3.95 16.18
N GLU A 58 8.06 -4.84 15.31
CA GLU A 58 8.92 -5.80 14.61
C GLU A 58 9.88 -5.07 13.67
N LEU A 59 9.42 -4.03 12.97
CA LEU A 59 10.28 -3.19 12.13
C LEU A 59 11.42 -2.54 12.96
N ALA A 60 11.11 -2.02 14.15
CA ALA A 60 12.14 -1.45 15.03
C ALA A 60 13.21 -2.49 15.38
N SER A 61 12.82 -3.73 15.72
CA SER A 61 13.76 -4.81 15.99
C SER A 61 14.56 -5.23 14.75
N ILE A 62 13.95 -5.17 13.57
CA ILE A 62 14.65 -5.43 12.30
C ILE A 62 15.75 -4.39 12.07
N ILE A 63 15.45 -3.09 12.29
CA ILE A 63 16.42 -2.00 12.09
C ILE A 63 17.58 -2.10 13.11
N GLU A 64 17.33 -2.58 14.34
CA GLU A 64 18.39 -2.84 15.31
C GLU A 64 19.41 -3.88 14.82
N THR A 65 18.96 -4.86 14.05
CA THR A 65 19.80 -5.95 13.51
C THR A 65 20.31 -5.66 12.10
N ASP A 66 19.56 -4.89 11.30
CA ASP A 66 19.91 -4.44 9.98
C ASP A 66 19.66 -2.92 9.85
N PRO A 67 20.65 -2.07 10.25
CA PRO A 67 20.52 -0.60 10.15
C PRO A 67 20.36 -0.09 8.70
N HIS A 68 20.57 -0.95 7.72
CA HIS A 68 20.40 -0.63 6.30
C HIS A 68 19.10 -1.22 5.71
N ALA A 69 18.14 -1.61 6.56
CA ALA A 69 16.82 -2.05 6.11
C ALA A 69 16.16 -0.99 5.21
N HIS A 70 15.74 -1.41 4.02
CA HIS A 70 15.16 -0.51 3.03
C HIS A 70 13.68 -0.25 3.33
N ILE A 71 13.36 0.98 3.71
CA ILE A 71 11.99 1.41 3.96
C ILE A 71 11.55 2.34 2.82
N LEU A 72 10.31 2.16 2.35
CA LEU A 72 9.70 2.96 1.28
C LEU A 72 8.44 3.64 1.81
N ASP A 73 8.37 4.95 1.68
CA ASP A 73 7.17 5.74 1.96
C ASP A 73 6.41 5.99 0.66
N VAL A 74 5.24 5.36 0.49
CA VAL A 74 4.42 5.47 -0.72
C VAL A 74 3.33 6.54 -0.61
N ARG A 75 3.43 7.43 0.38
CA ARG A 75 2.55 8.60 0.50
C ARG A 75 2.87 9.64 -0.57
N LYS A 76 1.95 10.58 -0.76
CA LYS A 76 2.20 11.73 -1.64
C LYS A 76 3.40 12.54 -1.14
N GLN A 77 4.10 13.19 -2.07
CA GLN A 77 5.24 14.04 -1.75
C GLN A 77 4.91 15.11 -0.70
N SER A 78 3.70 15.70 -0.75
CA SER A 78 3.26 16.69 0.23
C SER A 78 3.14 16.14 1.65
N GLU A 79 2.67 14.89 1.81
CA GLU A 79 2.59 14.23 3.12
C GLU A 79 4.00 13.90 3.65
N TYR A 80 4.87 13.42 2.76
CA TYR A 80 6.27 13.14 3.09
C TYR A 80 7.02 14.42 3.49
N SER A 81 6.86 15.50 2.74
CA SER A 81 7.51 16.79 3.04
C SER A 81 6.99 17.40 4.34
N SER A 82 5.76 17.10 4.74
CA SER A 82 5.21 17.56 6.02
C SER A 82 5.85 16.87 7.22
N GLU A 83 5.96 15.57 7.20
CA GLU A 83 6.62 14.79 8.24
C GLU A 83 6.89 13.37 7.71
N HIS A 84 8.08 12.84 7.91
CA HIS A 84 8.46 11.50 7.46
C HIS A 84 9.50 10.86 8.40
N LEU A 85 9.71 9.55 8.23
CA LEU A 85 10.84 8.83 8.82
C LEU A 85 12.15 9.32 8.21
N LEU A 86 13.16 9.64 9.03
CA LEU A 86 14.48 9.99 8.51
C LEU A 86 15.09 8.80 7.76
N ASP A 87 15.90 9.11 6.75
CA ASP A 87 16.62 8.16 5.89
C ASP A 87 15.71 7.22 5.08
N VAL A 88 14.42 7.54 4.97
CA VAL A 88 13.44 6.78 4.18
C VAL A 88 13.19 7.45 2.83
N LYS A 89 13.14 6.63 1.78
CA LYS A 89 12.87 7.10 0.43
C LYS A 89 11.37 7.28 0.19
N ASN A 90 11.00 8.45 -0.36
CA ASN A 90 9.64 8.64 -0.86
C ASN A 90 9.49 8.06 -2.27
N THR A 91 8.54 7.17 -2.43
CA THR A 91 8.18 6.49 -3.68
C THR A 91 6.66 6.49 -3.86
N PRO A 92 6.06 7.65 -4.17
CA PRO A 92 4.62 7.80 -4.15
C PRO A 92 3.89 6.79 -5.04
N LEU A 93 2.76 6.25 -4.55
CA LEU A 93 1.91 5.35 -5.31
C LEU A 93 1.48 5.96 -6.65
N ASP A 94 1.25 7.27 -6.69
CA ASP A 94 0.83 8.00 -7.89
C ASP A 94 1.86 7.88 -9.05
N PHE A 95 3.13 7.60 -8.72
CA PHE A 95 4.24 7.43 -9.67
C PHE A 95 4.84 6.02 -9.62
N ILE A 96 4.00 5.00 -9.40
CA ILE A 96 4.43 3.62 -9.21
C ILE A 96 5.31 3.07 -10.35
N ASN A 97 5.08 3.50 -11.59
CA ASN A 97 5.87 3.03 -12.73
C ASN A 97 7.32 3.53 -12.68
N ASP A 98 7.52 4.77 -12.26
CA ASP A 98 8.85 5.37 -12.09
C ASP A 98 9.54 4.78 -10.85
N SER A 99 8.78 4.58 -9.78
CA SER A 99 9.25 3.97 -8.53
C SER A 99 9.73 2.54 -8.74
N MET A 100 9.01 1.75 -9.54
CA MET A 100 9.31 0.35 -9.83
C MET A 100 10.71 0.14 -10.41
N ALA A 101 11.16 1.05 -11.27
CA ALA A 101 12.49 0.98 -11.89
C ALA A 101 13.65 1.15 -10.88
N GLN A 102 13.35 1.65 -9.69
CA GLN A 102 14.31 1.96 -8.64
C GLN A 102 14.30 0.95 -7.49
N ILE A 103 13.42 -0.05 -7.53
CA ILE A 103 13.29 -1.09 -6.49
C ILE A 103 14.23 -2.25 -6.83
N ASP A 104 15.20 -2.49 -5.95
CA ASP A 104 16.12 -3.62 -6.07
C ASP A 104 15.42 -4.92 -5.68
N LYS A 105 15.23 -5.82 -6.64
CA LYS A 105 14.58 -7.13 -6.41
C LYS A 105 15.40 -8.09 -5.53
N SER A 106 16.69 -7.84 -5.35
CA SER A 106 17.57 -8.69 -4.54
C SER A 106 17.46 -8.44 -3.03
N ARG A 107 16.77 -7.35 -2.62
CA ARG A 107 16.66 -6.91 -1.23
C ARG A 107 15.20 -6.82 -0.80
N LYS A 108 14.97 -7.11 0.49
CA LYS A 108 13.65 -6.91 1.10
C LYS A 108 13.41 -5.41 1.33
N HIS A 109 12.21 -4.93 0.98
CA HIS A 109 11.77 -3.55 1.20
C HIS A 109 10.53 -3.55 2.09
N TYR A 110 10.54 -2.69 3.11
CA TYR A 110 9.43 -2.46 4.02
C TYR A 110 8.66 -1.24 3.57
N VAL A 111 7.39 -1.40 3.25
CA VAL A 111 6.57 -0.39 2.60
C VAL A 111 5.51 0.13 3.55
N HIS A 112 5.38 1.44 3.66
CA HIS A 112 4.27 2.06 4.39
C HIS A 112 3.62 3.20 3.61
N CYS A 113 2.36 3.44 3.94
CA CYS A 113 1.67 4.69 3.64
C CYS A 113 1.21 5.35 4.95
N ALA A 114 0.14 6.13 4.95
CA ALA A 114 -0.38 6.73 6.17
C ALA A 114 -0.99 5.70 7.14
N GLY A 115 -1.92 4.85 6.64
CA GLY A 115 -2.70 3.91 7.46
C GLY A 115 -2.75 2.47 6.95
N GLY A 116 -1.94 2.09 5.93
CA GLY A 116 -1.83 0.72 5.44
C GLY A 116 -2.60 0.42 4.13
N TYR A 117 -3.50 1.30 3.66
CA TYR A 117 -4.30 1.03 2.45
C TYR A 117 -3.50 1.18 1.14
N ARG A 118 -2.81 2.32 0.95
CA ARG A 118 -2.02 2.59 -0.27
C ARG A 118 -0.81 1.69 -0.41
N SER A 119 -0.16 1.31 0.71
CA SER A 119 0.96 0.36 0.71
C SER A 119 0.52 -1.02 0.24
N MET A 120 -0.65 -1.50 0.66
CA MET A 120 -1.20 -2.77 0.17
C MET A 120 -1.46 -2.73 -1.34
N ILE A 121 -2.02 -1.63 -1.87
CA ILE A 121 -2.23 -1.44 -3.31
C ILE A 121 -0.88 -1.43 -4.05
N PHE A 122 0.10 -0.65 -3.56
CA PHE A 122 1.44 -0.56 -4.14
C PHE A 122 2.10 -1.93 -4.24
N ILE A 123 2.12 -2.68 -3.15
CA ILE A 123 2.72 -4.02 -3.09
C ILE A 123 1.97 -4.99 -4.00
N SER A 124 0.64 -4.97 -4.00
CA SER A 124 -0.18 -5.84 -4.84
C SER A 124 0.09 -5.63 -6.33
N ILE A 125 0.18 -4.37 -6.78
CA ILE A 125 0.51 -4.05 -8.18
C ILE A 125 1.93 -4.53 -8.53
N LEU A 126 2.90 -4.29 -7.66
CA LEU A 126 4.28 -4.70 -7.92
C LEU A 126 4.44 -6.22 -7.86
N LYS A 127 3.72 -6.90 -6.96
CA LYS A 127 3.71 -8.36 -6.88
C LYS A 127 3.18 -8.99 -8.16
N ALA A 128 2.10 -8.45 -8.74
CA ALA A 128 1.60 -8.85 -10.05
C ALA A 128 2.61 -8.62 -11.19
N ARG A 129 3.66 -7.81 -10.95
CA ARG A 129 4.77 -7.53 -11.88
C ARG A 129 6.07 -8.26 -11.53
N GLY A 130 5.99 -9.25 -10.63
CA GLY A 130 7.11 -10.12 -10.24
C GLY A 130 8.09 -9.48 -9.24
N PHE A 131 7.58 -8.69 -8.30
CA PHE A 131 8.33 -8.19 -7.14
C PHE A 131 7.82 -8.90 -5.87
N ASP A 132 8.52 -9.92 -5.41
CA ASP A 132 8.12 -10.74 -4.25
C ASP A 132 8.85 -10.35 -2.95
N ASN A 133 9.58 -9.26 -2.97
CA ASN A 133 10.48 -8.80 -1.91
C ASN A 133 9.94 -7.60 -1.13
N LEU A 134 8.62 -7.37 -1.17
CA LEU A 134 7.96 -6.25 -0.52
C LEU A 134 7.14 -6.70 0.69
N VAL A 135 7.27 -6.00 1.80
CA VAL A 135 6.61 -6.28 3.08
C VAL A 135 5.83 -5.04 3.52
N ASP A 136 4.55 -5.18 3.86
CA ASP A 136 3.74 -4.07 4.35
C ASP A 136 4.00 -3.80 5.84
N ILE A 137 4.11 -2.52 6.20
CA ILE A 137 4.16 -2.10 7.61
C ILE A 137 2.73 -1.81 8.07
N LYS A 138 2.21 -2.69 8.93
CA LYS A 138 0.84 -2.65 9.42
C LYS A 138 0.51 -1.34 10.12
N GLY A 139 -0.56 -0.69 9.68
CA GLY A 139 -1.00 0.59 10.23
C GLY A 139 -0.22 1.81 9.72
N GLY A 140 0.81 1.60 8.90
CA GLY A 140 1.55 2.65 8.21
C GLY A 140 2.22 3.67 9.11
N PHE A 141 2.42 4.88 8.59
CA PHE A 141 3.11 5.97 9.29
C PHE A 141 2.46 6.35 10.63
N ASN A 142 1.13 6.29 10.70
CA ASN A 142 0.43 6.59 11.95
C ASN A 142 0.84 5.63 13.07
N ALA A 143 0.82 4.32 12.80
CA ALA A 143 1.22 3.32 13.77
C ALA A 143 2.73 3.36 14.08
N ILE A 144 3.56 3.69 13.10
CA ILE A 144 5.01 3.92 13.31
C ILE A 144 5.22 5.06 14.30
N LYS A 145 4.56 6.19 14.07
CA LYS A 145 4.66 7.39 14.91
C LYS A 145 4.21 7.13 16.36
N GLU A 146 3.13 6.39 16.56
CA GLU A 146 2.61 6.02 17.86
C GLU A 146 3.59 5.22 18.72
N THR A 147 4.53 4.48 18.11
CA THR A 147 5.54 3.71 18.88
C THR A 147 6.56 4.58 19.58
N GLY A 148 6.84 5.77 19.08
CA GLY A 148 7.90 6.66 19.56
C GLY A 148 9.33 6.11 19.38
N LYS A 149 9.51 5.02 18.62
CA LYS A 149 10.80 4.31 18.44
C LYS A 149 11.61 4.78 17.24
N PHE A 150 11.03 5.61 16.38
CA PHE A 150 11.64 6.02 15.13
C PHE A 150 11.93 7.52 15.14
N THR A 151 13.03 7.91 14.51
CA THR A 151 13.36 9.32 14.31
C THR A 151 12.56 9.87 13.14
N LEU A 152 11.84 10.95 13.40
CA LEU A 152 11.03 11.65 12.41
C LEU A 152 11.66 12.98 12.04
N SER A 153 11.36 13.48 10.84
CA SER A 153 11.69 14.86 10.46
C SER A 153 10.89 15.85 11.31
N GLU A 154 11.31 17.11 11.33
CA GLU A 154 10.48 18.17 11.89
C GLU A 154 9.15 18.28 11.14
N TYR A 155 8.08 18.45 11.89
CA TYR A 155 6.76 18.66 11.28
C TYR A 155 6.66 20.04 10.63
N VAL A 156 6.32 20.06 9.35
CA VAL A 156 6.04 21.29 8.60
C VAL A 156 4.58 21.27 8.16
N SER A 157 3.82 22.32 8.52
CA SER A 157 2.42 22.42 8.11
C SER A 157 2.29 22.46 6.58
N PRO A 158 1.39 21.67 5.98
CA PRO A 158 1.15 21.70 4.53
C PRO A 158 0.80 23.10 4.00
N THR A 159 0.20 23.95 4.82
CA THR A 159 -0.11 25.35 4.47
C THR A 159 1.11 26.26 4.40
N THR A 160 2.26 25.84 4.92
CA THR A 160 3.52 26.62 4.88
C THR A 160 4.35 26.27 3.64
N MET A 161 3.94 25.25 2.87
CA MET A 161 4.64 24.78 1.67
C MET A 161 4.10 25.39 0.36
N LEU A 162 3.18 26.38 0.44
CA LEU A 162 2.59 27.09 -0.70
C LEU A 162 3.41 28.33 -1.08
#